data_2e42c007efeb214db3c12d7e13b1f8ad
#
_entry.id   2e42c007efeb214db3c12d7e13b1f8ad
#
_cell.length_a   1.000
_cell.length_b   1.000
_cell.length_c   1.000
_cell.angle_alpha   90.00
_cell.angle_beta   90.00
_cell.angle_gamma   90.00
#
_symmetry.space_group_name_H-M   'P 1'
#
loop_
_entity.id
_entity.type
_entity.pdbx_description
1 polymer ?
#
loop_
_entity_poly.entity_id
_entity_poly.type
_entity_poly.pdbx_seq_one_letter_code
_entity_poly.pdbx_strand_id
1 'polypeptide(L)'
;MAILALKVLDKDSNTICVSSGEDFVDLVCTHTYEEGDRIVLETDEKNIHVHLQVDDALGDAFVYITDNVSYYVPFGEKRISMSPKVFSGNKHYLYAEVAREDEITVYRNLALNPADQHMDVPCYPHATANVETRGESVFAAKNAIDGVRANRSHGEWPYESWGINMQDDAAMKLDFGRPVLADKIGRASC
;
A
#
# COMPACT_ATOMS: atom_id res chain seq x y z
N MET A 1 -12.50 -20.41 -2.92
CA MET A 1 -11.10 -20.60 -3.35
C MET A 1 -10.88 -19.66 -4.52
N ALA A 2 -10.05 -18.66 -4.32
CA ALA A 2 -9.74 -17.63 -5.30
C ALA A 2 -8.45 -17.99 -6.07
N ILE A 3 -8.44 -17.73 -7.36
CA ILE A 3 -7.21 -17.80 -8.13
C ILE A 3 -6.52 -16.44 -8.09
N LEU A 4 -5.32 -16.41 -7.55
CA LEU A 4 -4.48 -15.23 -7.44
C LEU A 4 -3.34 -15.31 -8.44
N ALA A 5 -2.99 -14.20 -9.09
CA ALA A 5 -1.79 -14.07 -9.89
C ALA A 5 -1.05 -12.78 -9.56
N LEU A 6 0.25 -12.89 -9.27
CA LEU A 6 1.16 -11.77 -9.12
C LEU A 6 2.02 -11.63 -10.37
N LYS A 7 2.08 -10.40 -10.88
CA LYS A 7 2.86 -10.03 -12.06
C LYS A 7 3.70 -8.80 -11.77
N VAL A 8 4.89 -8.77 -12.31
CA VAL A 8 5.66 -7.54 -12.48
C VAL A 8 5.63 -7.19 -13.97
N LEU A 9 5.16 -6.01 -14.29
CA LEU A 9 5.03 -5.50 -15.67
C LEU A 9 5.93 -4.28 -15.83
N ASP A 10 6.54 -4.16 -17.02
CA ASP A 10 7.24 -2.94 -17.41
C ASP A 10 6.26 -1.81 -17.81
N LYS A 11 6.82 -0.65 -18.16
CA LYS A 11 6.06 0.53 -18.61
C LYS A 11 5.20 0.26 -19.85
N ASP A 12 5.62 -0.68 -20.70
CA ASP A 12 4.93 -1.06 -21.95
C ASP A 12 3.95 -2.23 -21.74
N SER A 13 3.73 -2.64 -20.49
CA SER A 13 2.87 -3.76 -20.07
C SER A 13 3.38 -5.14 -20.44
N ASN A 14 4.67 -5.28 -20.76
CA ASN A 14 5.26 -6.60 -20.91
C ASN A 14 5.50 -7.25 -19.56
N THR A 15 5.24 -8.55 -19.47
CA THR A 15 5.45 -9.30 -18.22
C THR A 15 6.94 -9.59 -18.02
N ILE A 16 7.48 -9.11 -16.90
CA ILE A 16 8.85 -9.38 -16.43
C ILE A 16 8.89 -10.67 -15.62
N CYS A 17 8.02 -10.75 -14.59
CA CYS A 17 7.89 -11.91 -13.71
C CYS A 17 6.41 -12.21 -13.50
N VAL A 18 6.07 -13.49 -13.32
CA VAL A 18 4.69 -13.91 -13.03
C VAL A 18 4.67 -15.20 -12.22
N SER A 19 3.72 -15.28 -11.30
CA SER A 19 3.34 -16.50 -10.57
C SER A 19 1.84 -16.51 -10.35
N SER A 20 1.25 -17.69 -10.15
CA SER A 20 -0.17 -17.83 -9.81
C SER A 20 -0.38 -19.02 -8.88
N GLY A 21 -1.44 -18.95 -8.09
CA GLY A 21 -1.81 -20.00 -7.15
C GLY A 21 -3.24 -19.88 -6.66
N GLU A 22 -3.69 -20.86 -5.94
CA GLU A 22 -5.02 -20.94 -5.33
C GLU A 22 -4.95 -20.48 -3.88
N ASP A 23 -5.72 -19.45 -3.52
CA ASP A 23 -5.76 -18.78 -2.22
C ASP A 23 -4.42 -18.18 -1.73
N PHE A 24 -3.30 -18.61 -2.28
CA PHE A 24 -1.95 -18.12 -1.99
C PHE A 24 -1.10 -18.10 -3.27
N VAL A 25 -0.34 -17.05 -3.43
CA VAL A 25 0.68 -16.91 -4.49
C VAL A 25 1.89 -16.19 -3.96
N ASP A 26 3.08 -16.69 -4.29
CA ASP A 26 4.34 -15.96 -4.07
C ASP A 26 5.11 -15.80 -5.37
N LEU A 27 5.96 -14.79 -5.40
CA LEU A 27 6.77 -14.46 -6.56
C LEU A 27 8.15 -13.95 -6.13
N VAL A 28 9.18 -14.68 -6.50
CA VAL A 28 10.56 -14.17 -6.45
C VAL A 28 10.89 -13.56 -7.80
N CYS A 29 10.96 -12.23 -7.86
CA CYS A 29 11.29 -11.50 -9.07
C CYS A 29 12.75 -11.04 -9.04
N THR A 30 13.55 -11.47 -10.04
CA THR A 30 14.92 -10.99 -10.23
C THR A 30 14.91 -9.92 -11.31
N HIS A 31 14.78 -8.66 -10.86
CA HIS A 31 14.67 -7.48 -11.70
C HIS A 31 15.07 -6.23 -10.91
N THR A 32 15.80 -5.33 -11.52
CA THR A 32 15.98 -3.98 -10.97
C THR A 32 14.86 -3.11 -11.50
N TYR A 33 14.00 -2.61 -10.61
CA TYR A 33 12.85 -1.81 -11.02
C TYR A 33 13.27 -0.55 -11.77
N GLU A 34 12.51 -0.22 -12.81
CA GLU A 34 12.63 0.98 -13.65
C GLU A 34 11.37 1.84 -13.53
N GLU A 35 11.48 3.11 -13.87
CA GLU A 35 10.34 4.03 -13.85
C GLU A 35 9.24 3.58 -14.82
N GLY A 36 8.03 3.40 -14.30
CA GLY A 36 6.88 2.89 -15.04
C GLY A 36 6.58 1.41 -14.78
N ASP A 37 7.47 0.70 -14.07
CA ASP A 37 7.20 -0.66 -13.62
C ASP A 37 6.05 -0.68 -12.60
N ARG A 38 5.29 -1.77 -12.64
CA ARG A 38 4.19 -1.99 -11.70
C ARG A 38 4.04 -3.44 -11.31
N ILE A 39 3.60 -3.65 -10.10
CA ILE A 39 3.21 -4.95 -9.53
C ILE A 39 1.69 -5.05 -9.67
N VAL A 40 1.21 -6.14 -10.23
CA VAL A 40 -0.23 -6.37 -10.43
C VAL A 40 -0.65 -7.63 -9.69
N LEU A 41 -1.65 -7.50 -8.82
CA LEU A 41 -2.41 -8.62 -8.27
C LEU A 41 -3.69 -8.76 -9.07
N GLU A 42 -3.83 -9.87 -9.77
CA GLU A 42 -5.09 -10.28 -10.43
C GLU A 42 -5.79 -11.34 -9.60
N THR A 43 -7.10 -11.29 -9.57
CA THR A 43 -7.95 -12.26 -8.89
C THR A 43 -9.25 -12.49 -9.65
N ASP A 44 -9.74 -13.71 -9.64
CA ASP A 44 -11.06 -14.05 -10.17
C ASP A 44 -12.20 -13.75 -9.18
N GLU A 45 -11.88 -13.51 -7.90
CA GLU A 45 -12.83 -13.06 -6.89
C GLU A 45 -12.64 -11.60 -6.52
N LYS A 46 -13.76 -10.90 -6.31
CA LYS A 46 -13.80 -9.49 -5.90
C LYS A 46 -14.38 -9.36 -4.49
N ASN A 47 -14.10 -8.24 -3.86
CA ASN A 47 -14.60 -7.92 -2.53
C ASN A 47 -14.10 -8.91 -1.47
N ILE A 48 -12.81 -9.22 -1.52
CA ILE A 48 -12.13 -10.15 -0.60
C ILE A 48 -11.07 -9.42 0.22
N HIS A 49 -10.74 -10.02 1.37
CA HIS A 49 -9.59 -9.59 2.16
C HIS A 49 -8.38 -10.43 1.77
N VAL A 50 -7.25 -9.76 1.65
CA VAL A 50 -5.98 -10.39 1.33
C VAL A 50 -4.86 -9.82 2.20
N HIS A 51 -3.88 -10.67 2.50
CA HIS A 51 -2.54 -10.25 2.83
C HIS A 51 -1.81 -9.93 1.53
N LEU A 52 -1.18 -8.78 1.44
CA LEU A 52 -0.46 -8.34 0.25
C LEU A 52 0.91 -7.78 0.63
N GLN A 53 1.96 -8.39 0.13
CA GLN A 53 3.32 -7.87 0.21
C GLN A 53 3.82 -7.52 -1.18
N VAL A 54 3.96 -6.23 -1.44
CA VAL A 54 4.47 -5.71 -2.74
C VAL A 54 5.98 -5.51 -2.74
N ASP A 55 6.62 -5.56 -1.58
CA ASP A 55 8.08 -5.53 -1.42
C ASP A 55 8.44 -6.04 -0.02
N ASP A 56 9.51 -6.82 0.10
CA ASP A 56 9.98 -7.42 1.36
C ASP A 56 10.46 -6.41 2.39
N ALA A 57 10.75 -5.17 2.00
CA ALA A 57 11.09 -4.08 2.90
C ALA A 57 9.92 -3.17 3.29
N LEU A 58 8.74 -3.36 2.70
CA LEU A 58 7.54 -2.55 3.00
C LEU A 58 6.69 -3.17 4.12
N GLY A 59 6.67 -4.49 4.21
CA GLY A 59 5.84 -5.25 5.15
C GLY A 59 4.52 -5.71 4.54
N ASP A 60 3.87 -6.61 5.27
CA ASP A 60 2.57 -7.16 4.92
C ASP A 60 1.45 -6.15 5.14
N ALA A 61 0.58 -6.01 4.16
CA ALA A 61 -0.62 -5.20 4.22
C ALA A 61 -1.86 -6.10 4.26
N PHE A 62 -2.64 -6.02 5.34
CA PHE A 62 -3.95 -6.68 5.41
C PHE A 62 -5.01 -5.76 4.80
N VAL A 63 -5.41 -6.03 3.58
CA VAL A 63 -6.24 -5.13 2.78
C VAL A 63 -7.53 -5.79 2.29
N TYR A 64 -8.52 -4.95 1.98
CA TYR A 64 -9.73 -5.34 1.28
C TYR A 64 -9.61 -4.86 -0.17
N ILE A 65 -9.76 -5.77 -1.12
CA ILE A 65 -9.69 -5.45 -2.54
C ILE A 65 -11.04 -5.63 -3.22
N THR A 66 -11.41 -4.70 -4.09
CA THR A 66 -12.67 -4.72 -4.82
C THR A 66 -12.51 -5.10 -6.29
N ASP A 67 -11.29 -5.08 -6.78
CA ASP A 67 -10.89 -5.50 -8.12
C ASP A 67 -9.39 -5.83 -8.15
N ASN A 68 -8.84 -6.15 -9.32
CA ASN A 68 -7.41 -6.30 -9.54
C ASN A 68 -6.67 -5.04 -9.08
N VAL A 69 -5.53 -5.23 -8.40
CA VAL A 69 -4.73 -4.14 -7.85
C VAL A 69 -3.50 -3.92 -8.72
N SER A 70 -3.28 -2.69 -9.15
CA SER A 70 -2.03 -2.26 -9.76
C SER A 70 -1.26 -1.37 -8.81
N TYR A 71 -0.07 -1.80 -8.40
CA TYR A 71 0.84 -1.04 -7.56
C TYR A 71 1.98 -0.48 -8.42
N TYR A 72 2.00 0.82 -8.62
CA TYR A 72 3.06 1.48 -9.38
C TYR A 72 4.29 1.68 -8.50
N VAL A 73 5.42 1.13 -8.93
CA VAL A 73 6.68 1.27 -8.20
C VAL A 73 7.09 2.75 -8.20
N PRO A 74 7.19 3.40 -7.03
CA PRO A 74 7.48 4.82 -6.97
C PRO A 74 8.96 5.11 -7.23
N PHE A 75 9.22 6.21 -7.96
CA PHE A 75 10.55 6.72 -8.27
C PHE A 75 10.71 8.19 -7.90
N GLY A 76 11.96 8.63 -7.78
CA GLY A 76 12.28 10.04 -7.52
C GLY A 76 11.60 10.55 -6.25
N GLU A 77 10.95 11.69 -6.37
CA GLU A 77 10.24 12.36 -5.26
C GLU A 77 9.18 11.47 -4.61
N LYS A 78 8.44 10.68 -5.38
CA LYS A 78 7.38 9.78 -4.89
C LYS A 78 7.90 8.69 -3.96
N ARG A 79 9.17 8.34 -4.05
CA ARG A 79 9.81 7.32 -3.21
C ARG A 79 10.40 7.87 -1.91
N ILE A 80 10.62 9.16 -1.78
CA ILE A 80 11.29 9.78 -0.62
C ILE A 80 10.54 9.49 0.69
N SER A 81 9.21 9.38 0.65
CA SER A 81 8.41 9.07 1.84
C SER A 81 8.56 7.65 2.34
N MET A 82 9.19 6.76 1.59
CA MET A 82 9.36 5.35 1.93
C MET A 82 10.75 5.06 2.49
N SER A 83 10.91 3.89 3.11
CA SER A 83 12.22 3.38 3.49
C SER A 83 13.14 3.31 2.26
N PRO A 84 14.41 3.74 2.37
CA PRO A 84 15.36 3.62 1.27
C PRO A 84 15.58 2.17 0.76
N LYS A 85 15.18 1.18 1.55
CA LYS A 85 15.30 -0.24 1.19
C LYS A 85 14.17 -0.73 0.29
N VAL A 86 12.98 -0.11 0.37
CA VAL A 86 11.81 -0.52 -0.42
C VAL A 86 12.11 -0.37 -1.91
N PHE A 87 11.79 -1.38 -2.71
CA PHE A 87 12.05 -1.47 -4.15
C PHE A 87 13.53 -1.26 -4.54
N SER A 88 14.47 -1.56 -3.64
CA SER A 88 15.90 -1.45 -3.92
C SER A 88 16.53 -2.81 -4.21
N GLY A 89 17.59 -2.80 -5.05
CA GLY A 89 18.28 -4.04 -5.44
C GLY A 89 17.67 -4.67 -6.69
N ASN A 90 17.92 -5.96 -6.86
CA ASN A 90 17.53 -6.70 -8.05
C ASN A 90 16.85 -8.05 -7.74
N LYS A 91 16.43 -8.25 -6.50
CA LYS A 91 15.74 -9.47 -6.09
C LYS A 91 14.70 -9.12 -5.06
N HIS A 92 13.44 -9.40 -5.37
CA HIS A 92 12.27 -9.00 -4.60
C HIS A 92 11.39 -10.21 -4.32
N TYR A 93 10.86 -10.27 -3.12
CA TYR A 93 9.89 -11.28 -2.70
C TYR A 93 8.54 -10.64 -2.46
N LEU A 94 7.58 -11.06 -3.27
CA LEU A 94 6.20 -10.60 -3.22
C LEU A 94 5.29 -11.77 -2.89
N TYR A 95 4.19 -11.53 -2.21
CA TYR A 95 3.13 -12.53 -2.06
C TYR A 95 1.75 -11.91 -1.92
N ALA A 96 0.74 -12.72 -2.18
CA ALA A 96 -0.63 -12.44 -1.81
C ALA A 96 -1.30 -13.72 -1.30
N GLU A 97 -2.13 -13.58 -0.26
CA GLU A 97 -2.86 -14.68 0.38
C GLU A 97 -4.27 -14.22 0.71
N VAL A 98 -5.26 -15.03 0.40
CA VAL A 98 -6.65 -14.76 0.82
C VAL A 98 -6.74 -14.90 2.33
N ALA A 99 -7.23 -13.85 2.99
CA ALA A 99 -7.34 -13.85 4.44
C ALA A 99 -8.39 -14.86 4.93
N ARG A 100 -8.08 -15.56 6.01
CA ARG A 100 -9.03 -16.46 6.67
C ARG A 100 -10.11 -15.68 7.42
N GLU A 101 -11.25 -16.28 7.60
CA GLU A 101 -12.39 -15.65 8.27
C GLU A 101 -12.10 -15.25 9.73
N ASP A 102 -11.30 -16.04 10.43
CA ASP A 102 -10.85 -15.71 11.80
C ASP A 102 -9.94 -14.49 11.84
N GLU A 103 -9.14 -14.25 10.80
CA GLU A 103 -8.30 -13.05 10.67
C GLU A 103 -9.12 -11.80 10.37
N ILE A 104 -10.18 -11.91 9.59
CA ILE A 104 -11.05 -10.78 9.25
C ILE A 104 -11.75 -10.20 10.49
N THR A 105 -12.09 -11.04 11.46
CA THR A 105 -12.84 -10.67 12.66
C THR A 105 -11.99 -10.24 13.85
N VAL A 106 -10.66 -10.38 13.76
CA VAL A 106 -9.74 -9.97 14.83
C VAL A 106 -9.75 -8.45 15.06
N TYR A 107 -9.75 -8.07 16.34
CA TYR A 107 -9.61 -6.66 16.73
C TYR A 107 -8.23 -6.11 16.34
N ARG A 108 -8.21 -5.10 15.49
CA ARG A 108 -6.97 -4.53 14.94
C ARG A 108 -7.13 -3.06 14.55
N ASN A 109 -6.02 -2.43 14.17
CA ASN A 109 -6.04 -1.14 13.51
C ASN A 109 -6.56 -1.28 12.06
N LEU A 110 -7.82 -0.90 11.83
CA LEU A 110 -8.45 -0.96 10.52
C LEU A 110 -7.87 0.06 9.52
N ALA A 111 -7.19 1.11 10.00
CA ALA A 111 -6.60 2.14 9.14
C ALA A 111 -5.21 1.76 8.61
N LEU A 112 -4.61 0.66 9.07
CA LEU A 112 -3.25 0.30 8.67
C LEU A 112 -3.21 -0.25 7.25
N ASN A 113 -2.46 0.42 6.37
CA ASN A 113 -2.16 -0.04 5.02
C ASN A 113 -0.77 0.44 4.56
N PRO A 114 0.31 -0.31 4.81
CA PRO A 114 1.63 0.06 4.33
C PRO A 114 1.77 0.04 2.79
N ALA A 115 0.87 -0.63 2.08
CA ALA A 115 0.82 -0.67 0.62
C ALA A 115 -0.12 0.39 0.00
N ASP A 116 -0.59 1.38 0.78
CA ASP A 116 -1.43 2.43 0.22
C ASP A 116 -0.68 3.29 -0.79
N GLN A 117 -1.37 3.71 -1.83
CA GLN A 117 -0.83 4.52 -2.92
C GLN A 117 -1.49 5.90 -2.93
N HIS A 118 -0.83 6.87 -3.54
CA HIS A 118 -1.36 8.23 -3.68
C HIS A 118 -2.47 8.36 -4.73
N MET A 119 -2.66 7.34 -5.56
CA MET A 119 -3.68 7.32 -6.61
C MET A 119 -4.89 6.50 -6.19
N ASP A 120 -6.01 6.74 -6.84
CA ASP A 120 -7.23 5.94 -6.63
C ASP A 120 -7.00 4.49 -7.07
N VAL A 121 -7.15 3.56 -6.14
CA VAL A 121 -6.89 2.13 -6.33
C VAL A 121 -7.95 1.29 -5.62
N PRO A 122 -8.32 0.11 -6.14
CA PRO A 122 -9.31 -0.77 -5.53
C PRO A 122 -8.74 -1.59 -4.35
N CYS A 123 -7.94 -0.95 -3.50
CA CYS A 123 -7.22 -1.56 -2.36
C CYS A 123 -7.39 -0.69 -1.12
N TYR A 124 -7.98 -1.23 -0.07
CA TYR A 124 -8.42 -0.50 1.11
C TYR A 124 -7.87 -1.08 2.42
N PRO A 125 -7.64 -0.25 3.47
CA PRO A 125 -8.01 1.16 3.57
C PRO A 125 -7.18 2.05 2.63
N HIS A 126 -7.80 3.14 2.15
CA HIS A 126 -7.15 4.12 1.27
C HIS A 126 -7.33 5.53 1.84
N ALA A 127 -6.23 6.28 1.96
CA ALA A 127 -6.22 7.62 2.50
C ALA A 127 -6.08 8.67 1.39
N THR A 128 -6.99 9.64 1.38
CA THR A 128 -6.95 10.81 0.50
C THR A 128 -7.13 12.10 1.30
N ALA A 129 -6.68 13.22 0.76
CA ALA A 129 -6.87 14.51 1.40
C ALA A 129 -7.21 15.60 0.36
N ASN A 130 -7.92 16.65 0.81
CA ASN A 130 -8.19 17.81 -0.03
C ASN A 130 -6.98 18.73 -0.18
N VAL A 131 -5.96 18.55 0.65
CA VAL A 131 -4.69 19.29 0.62
C VAL A 131 -3.55 18.43 1.12
N GLU A 132 -2.42 18.54 0.48
CA GLU A 132 -1.13 18.01 0.90
C GLU A 132 -0.07 19.10 0.71
N THR A 133 0.76 19.33 1.71
CA THR A 133 1.73 20.42 1.69
C THR A 133 2.61 20.34 0.45
N ARG A 134 2.56 21.34 -0.41
CA ARG A 134 3.29 21.45 -1.69
C ARG A 134 3.08 20.28 -2.66
N GLY A 135 2.14 19.36 -2.40
CA GLY A 135 1.98 18.13 -3.17
C GLY A 135 3.15 17.15 -3.09
N GLU A 136 3.99 17.29 -2.07
CA GLU A 136 5.16 16.42 -1.87
C GLU A 136 4.77 15.11 -1.19
N SER A 137 5.36 13.99 -1.62
CA SER A 137 5.05 12.65 -1.10
C SER A 137 5.29 12.51 0.40
N VAL A 138 6.23 13.26 0.95
CA VAL A 138 6.55 13.29 2.37
C VAL A 138 5.42 13.86 3.25
N PHE A 139 4.43 14.52 2.64
CA PHE A 139 3.26 15.08 3.29
C PHE A 139 1.95 14.43 2.84
N ALA A 140 2.02 13.35 2.08
CA ALA A 140 0.85 12.67 1.55
C ALA A 140 -0.01 12.02 2.66
N ALA A 141 -1.32 11.99 2.46
CA ALA A 141 -2.28 11.42 3.41
C ALA A 141 -1.96 9.95 3.76
N LYS A 142 -1.48 9.16 2.79
CA LYS A 142 -1.10 7.76 2.99
C LYS A 142 -0.04 7.55 4.07
N ASN A 143 0.83 8.53 4.35
CA ASN A 143 1.85 8.42 5.39
C ASN A 143 1.25 8.35 6.80
N ALA A 144 -0.02 8.75 6.97
CA ALA A 144 -0.73 8.63 8.24
C ALA A 144 -1.25 7.21 8.53
N ILE A 145 -1.22 6.31 7.55
CA ILE A 145 -1.76 4.94 7.65
C ILE A 145 -0.75 3.85 7.29
N ASP A 146 0.49 4.19 6.94
CA ASP A 146 1.53 3.26 6.51
C ASP A 146 2.16 2.42 7.65
N GLY A 147 1.82 2.73 8.90
CA GLY A 147 2.32 2.02 10.08
C GLY A 147 3.62 2.58 10.66
N VAL A 148 4.23 3.56 10.03
CA VAL A 148 5.36 4.31 10.62
C VAL A 148 4.86 5.14 11.80
N ARG A 149 5.57 5.06 12.95
CA ARG A 149 5.09 5.66 14.22
C ARG A 149 6.09 6.60 14.87
N ALA A 150 7.26 6.74 14.31
CA ALA A 150 8.33 7.49 14.95
C ALA A 150 9.08 8.34 13.93
N ASN A 151 9.11 9.63 14.18
CA ASN A 151 9.93 10.60 13.50
C ASN A 151 11.22 10.81 14.30
N ARG A 152 12.35 10.89 13.63
CA ARG A 152 13.65 11.16 14.25
C ARG A 152 14.17 12.56 14.02
N SER A 153 13.79 13.16 12.89
CA SER A 153 14.23 14.51 12.51
C SER A 153 13.26 15.11 11.49
N HIS A 154 13.34 16.41 11.33
CA HIS A 154 12.60 17.11 10.29
C HIS A 154 13.33 16.97 8.95
N GLY A 155 12.62 16.50 7.91
CA GLY A 155 13.14 16.43 6.54
C GLY A 155 13.88 15.15 6.16
N GLU A 156 13.88 14.13 7.03
CA GLU A 156 14.47 12.81 6.77
C GLU A 156 13.46 11.69 7.03
N TRP A 157 13.58 10.59 6.29
CA TRP A 157 12.81 9.39 6.58
C TRP A 157 13.12 8.89 8.02
N PRO A 158 12.12 8.44 8.79
CA PRO A 158 10.73 8.17 8.43
C PRO A 158 9.81 9.41 8.50
N TYR A 159 8.81 9.42 7.59
CA TYR A 159 7.74 10.41 7.54
C TYR A 159 6.44 9.75 7.95
N GLU A 160 5.78 10.25 9.01
CA GLU A 160 4.59 9.63 9.61
C GLU A 160 3.36 10.55 9.57
N SER A 161 3.45 11.67 8.88
CA SER A 161 2.43 12.70 8.95
C SER A 161 1.89 13.13 7.60
N TRP A 162 0.61 13.48 7.60
CA TRP A 162 -0.03 14.24 6.56
C TRP A 162 0.17 15.74 6.79
N GLY A 163 0.59 16.45 5.76
CA GLY A 163 0.85 17.90 5.82
C GLY A 163 -0.33 18.71 5.32
N ILE A 164 -0.93 19.52 6.18
CA ILE A 164 -2.14 20.31 5.90
C ILE A 164 -1.89 21.67 5.24
N ASN A 165 -0.66 22.01 4.90
CA ASN A 165 -0.28 23.29 4.26
C ASN A 165 -0.88 24.54 4.96
N MET A 166 -1.05 24.49 6.30
CA MET A 166 -1.67 25.53 7.14
C MET A 166 -3.09 25.92 6.70
N GLN A 167 -3.83 25.01 6.08
CA GLN A 167 -5.24 25.24 5.70
C GLN A 167 -6.18 24.86 6.83
N ASP A 168 -7.12 25.77 7.17
CA ASP A 168 -8.09 25.56 8.26
C ASP A 168 -9.18 24.53 7.89
N ASP A 169 -9.47 24.36 6.59
CA ASP A 169 -10.43 23.40 6.05
C ASP A 169 -9.79 22.08 5.60
N ALA A 170 -8.56 21.83 6.04
CA ALA A 170 -7.88 20.60 5.71
C ALA A 170 -8.66 19.37 6.22
N ALA A 171 -8.94 18.44 5.32
CA ALA A 171 -9.70 17.24 5.59
C ALA A 171 -9.03 16.01 4.94
N MET A 172 -8.84 14.96 5.72
CA MET A 172 -8.41 13.65 5.25
C MET A 172 -9.60 12.70 5.26
N LYS A 173 -9.78 11.99 4.17
CA LYS A 173 -10.76 10.90 4.04
C LYS A 173 -10.02 9.57 4.15
N LEU A 174 -10.50 8.70 5.01
CA LEU A 174 -10.10 7.30 5.07
C LEU A 174 -11.25 6.45 4.53
N ASP A 175 -11.03 5.80 3.40
CA ASP A 175 -11.97 4.92 2.76
C ASP A 175 -11.63 3.47 3.07
N PHE A 176 -12.63 2.69 3.47
CA PHE A 176 -12.46 1.26 3.75
C PHE A 176 -12.98 0.36 2.62
N GLY A 177 -13.51 0.94 1.53
CA GLY A 177 -14.13 0.21 0.42
C GLY A 177 -15.41 -0.55 0.80
N ARG A 178 -15.76 -0.56 2.09
CA ARG A 178 -16.93 -1.23 2.65
C ARG A 178 -17.33 -0.61 3.99
N PRO A 179 -18.55 -0.87 4.49
CA PRO A 179 -18.90 -0.54 5.88
C PRO A 179 -18.00 -1.32 6.86
N VAL A 180 -17.51 -0.65 7.89
CA VAL A 180 -16.72 -1.25 8.98
C VAL A 180 -17.31 -0.88 10.33
N LEU A 181 -17.13 -1.77 11.32
CA LEU A 181 -17.45 -1.47 12.71
C LEU A 181 -16.17 -1.04 13.43
N ALA A 182 -16.15 0.20 13.91
CA ALA A 182 -15.05 0.74 14.70
C ALA A 182 -15.57 1.20 16.07
N ASP A 183 -14.88 0.86 17.14
CA ASP A 183 -15.21 1.26 18.51
C ASP A 183 -14.29 2.37 19.03
N LYS A 184 -13.18 2.62 18.35
CA LYS A 184 -12.24 3.69 18.67
C LYS A 184 -11.75 4.42 17.44
N ILE A 185 -11.64 5.73 17.58
CA ILE A 185 -10.88 6.59 16.67
C ILE A 185 -9.72 7.13 17.49
N GLY A 186 -8.50 6.84 17.05
CA GLY A 186 -7.27 7.28 17.69
C GLY A 186 -6.31 7.85 16.68
N ARG A 187 -5.45 8.74 17.15
CA ARG A 187 -4.30 9.22 16.39
C ARG A 187 -3.04 9.00 17.20
N ALA A 188 -1.94 8.65 16.55
CA ALA A 188 -0.64 8.80 17.17
C ALA A 188 -0.32 10.30 17.26
N SER A 189 0.10 10.76 18.42
CA SER A 189 0.66 12.10 18.57
C SER A 189 2.16 11.96 18.84
N CYS A 190 2.91 12.70 18.09
CA CYS A 190 4.35 12.86 18.36
C CYS A 190 4.56 13.74 19.58
#